data_7d9953021fa7907064ea12fee3bf8e8a
#
_entry.id   7d9953021fa7907064ea12fee3bf8e8a
#
_cell.length_a   1.000
_cell.length_b   1.000
_cell.length_c   1.000
_cell.angle_alpha   90.00
_cell.angle_beta   90.00
_cell.angle_gamma   90.00
#
_symmetry.space_group_name_H-M   'P 1'
#
loop_
_entity.id
_entity.type
_entity.pdbx_description
1 polymer ?
#
loop_
_entity_poly.entity_id
_entity_poly.type
_entity_poly.pdbx_seq_one_letter_code
_entity_poly.pdbx_strand_id
1 'polypeptide(L)'
;MTKTEQTPEKLKEGIKIPAEKLTTIQLISPTVELLVGGPYKALDGMHTYGHMALRVMTSKEERIYDFGRYGKTGGDFSAEGEGILRVWTDFNSYISGENSYGRTTKGFSYNITTEQAEKVFAHYSSIIAGATKRRSKHPNSEEYKLAQDYHGISNNCATMSLSGARVALPGIDANSSAYNVGNGMGNLEKVAARGTNFGAWPSKIFMPADVQAMLETEKKYVPKKVEVYGKGLK
;
A
#
# COMPACT_ATOMS: atom_id res chain seq x y z
N MET A 1 49.86 -13.46 -73.29
CA MET A 1 48.88 -12.63 -72.63
C MET A 1 48.18 -13.51 -71.62
N THR A 2 48.65 -13.56 -70.40
CA THR A 2 48.15 -14.40 -69.33
C THR A 2 47.47 -13.49 -68.30
N LYS A 3 46.13 -13.63 -68.13
CA LYS A 3 45.35 -12.98 -67.12
C LYS A 3 45.47 -13.78 -65.86
N THR A 4 45.99 -13.11 -64.80
CA THR A 4 46.06 -13.63 -63.45
C THR A 4 44.73 -13.29 -62.79
N GLU A 5 43.94 -14.33 -62.39
CA GLU A 5 42.81 -14.20 -61.50
C GLU A 5 43.29 -14.05 -60.05
N GLN A 6 42.91 -12.96 -59.42
CA GLN A 6 43.08 -12.77 -57.99
C GLN A 6 41.80 -13.22 -57.26
N THR A 7 41.95 -14.24 -56.43
CA THR A 7 40.95 -14.75 -55.50
C THR A 7 40.81 -13.80 -54.29
N PRO A 8 39.61 -13.39 -53.86
CA PRO A 8 39.45 -12.65 -52.62
C PRO A 8 39.21 -13.62 -51.46
N GLU A 9 40.28 -13.93 -50.77
CA GLU A 9 40.18 -14.61 -49.50
C GLU A 9 40.58 -13.59 -48.41
N LYS A 10 39.56 -13.06 -47.64
CA LYS A 10 39.67 -12.56 -46.27
C LYS A 10 38.44 -11.74 -45.89
N LEU A 11 37.42 -12.40 -45.42
CA LEU A 11 36.38 -11.77 -44.60
C LEU A 11 35.66 -12.85 -43.78
N LYS A 12 36.32 -13.38 -42.76
CA LYS A 12 35.68 -14.14 -41.68
C LYS A 12 36.49 -13.99 -40.41
N GLU A 13 36.60 -12.79 -39.87
CA GLU A 13 36.83 -12.60 -38.43
C GLU A 13 35.49 -12.25 -37.85
N GLY A 14 34.79 -13.27 -37.32
CA GLY A 14 33.59 -13.09 -36.54
C GLY A 14 33.96 -12.34 -35.25
N ILE A 15 33.34 -11.21 -35.04
CA ILE A 15 33.42 -10.47 -33.76
C ILE A 15 32.93 -11.43 -32.67
N LYS A 16 33.85 -12.01 -31.92
CA LYS A 16 33.52 -12.72 -30.67
C LYS A 16 33.09 -11.68 -29.64
N ILE A 17 31.80 -11.50 -29.48
CA ILE A 17 31.24 -10.77 -28.35
C ILE A 17 31.51 -11.63 -27.11
N PRO A 18 32.24 -11.12 -26.09
CA PRO A 18 32.48 -11.88 -24.87
C PRO A 18 31.16 -12.20 -24.19
N ALA A 19 30.94 -13.46 -23.84
CA ALA A 19 29.72 -13.97 -23.19
C ALA A 19 29.47 -13.39 -21.77
N GLU A 20 30.34 -12.53 -21.27
CA GLU A 20 30.34 -12.05 -19.87
C GLU A 20 29.49 -10.80 -19.61
N LYS A 21 28.69 -10.31 -20.54
CA LYS A 21 27.83 -9.12 -20.35
C LYS A 21 26.39 -9.30 -20.73
N LEU A 22 25.86 -10.50 -20.61
CA LEU A 22 24.41 -10.66 -20.50
C LEU A 22 24.01 -10.42 -19.03
N THR A 23 23.97 -9.16 -18.62
CA THR A 23 23.29 -8.78 -17.40
C THR A 23 21.83 -9.17 -17.59
N THR A 24 21.39 -10.20 -16.88
CA THR A 24 19.98 -10.58 -16.84
C THR A 24 19.23 -9.38 -16.24
N ILE A 25 18.63 -8.58 -17.11
CA ILE A 25 17.69 -7.53 -16.66
C ILE A 25 16.52 -8.30 -16.07
N GLN A 26 16.49 -8.44 -14.75
CA GLN A 26 15.28 -8.89 -14.07
C GLN A 26 14.22 -7.83 -14.31
N LEU A 27 13.29 -8.11 -15.21
CA LEU A 27 12.10 -7.32 -15.40
C LEU A 27 11.28 -7.40 -14.11
N ILE A 28 11.41 -6.40 -13.26
CA ILE A 28 10.58 -6.27 -12.06
C ILE A 28 9.16 -6.01 -12.56
N SER A 29 8.31 -7.03 -12.46
CA SER A 29 6.88 -6.87 -12.74
C SER A 29 6.28 -5.89 -11.75
N PRO A 30 5.49 -4.91 -12.19
CA PRO A 30 4.82 -4.00 -11.29
C PRO A 30 3.95 -4.75 -10.28
N THR A 31 3.89 -4.25 -9.07
CA THR A 31 3.08 -4.82 -7.99
C THR A 31 2.30 -3.74 -7.25
N VAL A 32 1.14 -4.12 -6.75
CA VAL A 32 0.44 -3.41 -5.68
C VAL A 32 0.45 -4.29 -4.44
N GLU A 33 0.72 -3.70 -3.29
CA GLU A 33 0.79 -4.40 -2.02
C GLU A 33 -0.08 -3.69 -0.98
N LEU A 34 -1.03 -4.43 -0.41
CA LEU A 34 -1.81 -3.99 0.74
C LEU A 34 -1.04 -4.35 2.01
N LEU A 35 -0.60 -3.34 2.73
CA LEU A 35 0.13 -3.46 3.99
C LEU A 35 -0.86 -3.34 5.14
N VAL A 36 -1.02 -4.41 5.92
CA VAL A 36 -1.95 -4.47 7.05
C VAL A 36 -1.15 -4.65 8.33
N GLY A 37 -1.01 -3.57 9.08
CA GLY A 37 -0.37 -3.53 10.38
C GLY A 37 -1.33 -3.96 11.49
N GLY A 38 -0.91 -4.91 12.30
CA GLY A 38 -1.65 -5.37 13.48
C GLY A 38 -1.67 -4.35 14.62
N PRO A 39 -2.20 -4.72 15.78
CA PRO A 39 -2.16 -3.89 16.97
C PRO A 39 -0.72 -3.68 17.46
N TYR A 40 -0.50 -2.62 18.23
CA TYR A 40 0.77 -2.34 18.87
C TYR A 40 0.59 -1.72 20.25
N LYS A 41 1.64 -1.76 21.07
CA LYS A 41 1.66 -1.16 22.40
C LYS A 41 2.54 0.08 22.37
N ALA A 42 1.97 1.24 22.73
CA ALA A 42 2.71 2.48 22.93
C ALA A 42 2.73 2.88 24.40
N LEU A 43 3.39 3.97 24.72
CA LEU A 43 3.46 4.48 26.12
C LEU A 43 2.09 4.86 26.67
N ASP A 44 1.19 5.30 25.83
CA ASP A 44 -0.19 5.69 26.14
C ASP A 44 -1.19 4.52 26.17
N GLY A 45 -0.74 3.30 25.85
CA GLY A 45 -1.59 2.10 25.93
C GLY A 45 -1.54 1.20 24.70
N MET A 46 -2.53 0.30 24.62
CA MET A 46 -2.72 -0.61 23.47
C MET A 46 -3.50 0.10 22.37
N HIS A 47 -2.94 0.08 21.17
CA HIS A 47 -3.60 0.52 19.93
C HIS A 47 -4.08 -0.71 19.18
N THR A 48 -5.36 -1.05 19.36
CA THR A 48 -5.94 -2.33 18.90
C THR A 48 -6.42 -2.32 17.47
N TYR A 49 -6.67 -1.14 16.88
CA TYR A 49 -7.32 -1.03 15.57
C TYR A 49 -6.44 -1.41 14.38
N GLY A 50 -5.12 -1.48 14.59
CA GLY A 50 -4.18 -1.69 13.50
C GLY A 50 -4.01 -0.47 12.58
N HIS A 51 -3.41 -0.69 11.42
CA HIS A 51 -3.18 0.34 10.41
C HIS A 51 -3.11 -0.27 9.01
N MET A 52 -3.33 0.56 7.98
CA MET A 52 -3.16 0.12 6.60
C MET A 52 -2.47 1.18 5.75
N ALA A 53 -1.67 0.70 4.81
CA ALA A 53 -1.12 1.50 3.72
C ALA A 53 -1.17 0.72 2.40
N LEU A 54 -1.04 1.42 1.29
CA LEU A 54 -0.92 0.82 -0.04
C LEU A 54 0.45 1.15 -0.62
N ARG A 55 1.19 0.11 -1.00
CA ARG A 55 2.46 0.23 -1.71
C ARG A 55 2.25 -0.11 -3.17
N VAL A 56 2.80 0.72 -4.07
CA VAL A 56 2.86 0.44 -5.50
C VAL A 56 4.32 0.49 -5.93
N MET A 57 4.76 -0.53 -6.62
CA MET A 57 6.14 -0.67 -7.09
C MET A 57 6.16 -0.97 -8.59
N THR A 58 7.01 -0.24 -9.30
CA THR A 58 7.35 -0.47 -10.70
C THR A 58 8.87 -0.57 -10.85
N SER A 59 9.38 -0.79 -12.06
CA SER A 59 10.82 -0.73 -12.32
C SER A 59 11.40 0.69 -12.22
N LYS A 60 10.56 1.73 -12.21
CA LYS A 60 10.97 3.14 -12.22
C LYS A 60 10.79 3.82 -10.88
N GLU A 61 9.76 3.48 -10.15
CA GLU A 61 9.42 4.15 -8.90
C GLU A 61 8.65 3.26 -7.93
N GLU A 62 8.73 3.63 -6.68
CA GLU A 62 8.01 3.06 -5.56
C GLU A 62 7.30 4.18 -4.80
N ARG A 63 6.05 3.93 -4.40
CA ARG A 63 5.28 4.82 -3.53
C ARG A 63 4.52 4.00 -2.49
N ILE A 64 4.53 4.50 -1.25
CA ILE A 64 3.67 3.97 -0.19
C ILE A 64 2.73 5.09 0.24
N TYR A 65 1.44 4.85 0.14
CA TYR A 65 0.37 5.77 0.50
C TYR A 65 -0.17 5.39 1.87
N ASP A 66 0.13 6.23 2.84
CA ASP A 66 -0.14 6.03 4.25
C ASP A 66 -1.06 7.15 4.74
N PHE A 67 -2.34 6.85 4.91
CA PHE A 67 -3.35 7.80 5.38
C PHE A 67 -3.66 7.59 6.85
N GLY A 68 -3.54 8.64 7.63
CA GLY A 68 -3.75 8.55 9.06
C GLY A 68 -4.15 9.87 9.72
N ARG A 69 -4.41 9.78 11.00
CA ARG A 69 -4.74 10.87 11.90
C ARG A 69 -3.46 11.49 12.48
N TYR A 70 -2.58 11.98 11.59
CA TYR A 70 -1.23 12.48 11.96
C TYR A 70 -1.18 13.97 12.28
N GLY A 71 -2.32 14.66 12.24
CA GLY A 71 -2.46 16.07 12.61
C GLY A 71 -3.15 16.26 13.94
N LYS A 72 -3.94 17.34 14.04
CA LYS A 72 -4.79 17.58 15.23
C LYS A 72 -5.85 16.49 15.31
N THR A 73 -6.08 16.00 16.53
CA THR A 73 -7.09 14.97 16.81
C THR A 73 -8.24 15.58 17.60
N GLY A 74 -9.43 15.02 17.46
CA GLY A 74 -10.66 15.44 18.14
C GLY A 74 -11.73 14.35 18.02
N GLY A 75 -12.97 14.72 18.40
CA GLY A 75 -14.13 13.84 18.36
C GLY A 75 -14.19 12.84 19.51
N ASP A 76 -15.34 12.17 19.61
CA ASP A 76 -15.57 11.11 20.58
C ASP A 76 -14.64 9.93 20.31
N PHE A 77 -14.11 9.33 21.38
CA PHE A 77 -13.15 8.22 21.33
C PHE A 77 -11.86 8.51 20.53
N SER A 78 -11.54 9.79 20.30
CA SER A 78 -10.40 10.19 19.45
C SER A 78 -10.40 9.51 18.05
N ALA A 79 -11.57 9.20 17.51
CA ALA A 79 -11.72 8.53 16.22
C ALA A 79 -11.62 9.50 15.03
N GLU A 80 -11.60 10.81 15.29
CA GLU A 80 -11.57 11.86 14.29
C GLU A 80 -10.30 12.71 14.38
N GLY A 81 -9.98 13.42 13.33
CA GLY A 81 -8.86 14.35 13.30
C GLY A 81 -8.47 14.74 11.87
N GLU A 82 -7.45 15.60 11.77
CA GLU A 82 -6.94 15.98 10.45
C GLU A 82 -6.48 14.76 9.66
N GLY A 83 -7.07 14.56 8.48
CA GLY A 83 -6.68 13.51 7.54
C GLY A 83 -5.38 13.87 6.83
N ILE A 84 -4.29 13.19 7.17
CA ILE A 84 -2.98 13.40 6.59
C ILE A 84 -2.61 12.19 5.74
N LEU A 85 -2.37 12.42 4.45
CA LEU A 85 -1.79 11.43 3.55
C LEU A 85 -0.28 11.63 3.50
N ARG A 86 0.47 10.62 3.90
CA ARG A 86 1.91 10.54 3.71
C ARG A 86 2.21 9.71 2.46
N VAL A 87 3.04 10.25 1.60
CA VAL A 87 3.55 9.56 0.41
C VAL A 87 5.02 9.27 0.62
N TRP A 88 5.34 8.02 0.90
CA TRP A 88 6.71 7.57 1.10
C TRP A 88 7.33 7.11 -0.22
N THR A 89 8.61 7.37 -0.38
CA THR A 89 9.41 7.01 -1.55
C THR A 89 10.44 5.91 -1.27
N ASP A 90 10.48 5.42 -0.03
CA ASP A 90 11.35 4.35 0.42
C ASP A 90 10.62 3.43 1.40
N PHE A 91 10.47 2.18 1.00
CA PHE A 91 9.75 1.17 1.79
C PHE A 91 10.46 0.86 3.10
N ASN A 92 11.79 0.84 3.11
CA ASN A 92 12.54 0.53 4.33
C ASN A 92 12.33 1.60 5.40
N SER A 93 12.26 2.86 5.01
CA SER A 93 11.94 3.96 5.93
C SER A 93 10.52 3.83 6.50
N TYR A 94 9.54 3.52 5.65
CA TYR A 94 8.15 3.30 6.09
C TYR A 94 8.04 2.12 7.07
N ILE A 95 8.51 0.94 6.67
CA ILE A 95 8.34 -0.28 7.48
C ILE A 95 9.17 -0.27 8.76
N SER A 96 10.32 0.42 8.77
CA SER A 96 11.10 0.63 9.99
C SER A 96 10.35 1.47 11.01
N GLY A 97 9.60 2.48 10.54
CA GLY A 97 8.70 3.26 11.38
C GLY A 97 7.62 2.38 12.02
N GLU A 98 6.93 1.57 11.23
CA GLU A 98 5.92 0.62 11.73
C GLU A 98 6.52 -0.38 12.74
N ASN A 99 7.69 -0.94 12.43
CA ASN A 99 8.38 -1.90 13.29
C ASN A 99 8.89 -1.28 14.60
N SER A 100 9.19 0.02 14.63
CA SER A 100 9.67 0.71 15.83
C SER A 100 8.62 0.73 16.95
N TYR A 101 7.34 0.64 16.60
CA TYR A 101 6.24 0.49 17.56
C TYR A 101 6.00 -0.96 18.00
N GLY A 102 6.82 -1.92 17.55
CA GLY A 102 6.61 -3.35 17.80
C GLY A 102 5.45 -3.94 17.01
N ARG A 103 4.95 -3.23 15.99
CA ARG A 103 3.88 -3.71 15.11
C ARG A 103 4.40 -4.79 14.18
N THR A 104 3.57 -5.82 13.93
CA THR A 104 3.74 -6.73 12.81
C THR A 104 2.85 -6.27 11.67
N THR A 105 3.42 -6.16 10.46
CA THR A 105 2.68 -5.80 9.26
C THR A 105 2.70 -6.96 8.28
N LYS A 106 1.53 -7.40 7.80
CA LYS A 106 1.40 -8.34 6.68
C LYS A 106 1.25 -7.57 5.38
N GLY A 107 2.09 -7.89 4.40
CA GLY A 107 1.99 -7.38 3.05
C GLY A 107 1.40 -8.42 2.10
N PHE A 108 0.31 -8.06 1.43
CA PHE A 108 -0.36 -8.88 0.43
C PHE A 108 -0.06 -8.29 -0.95
N SER A 109 0.91 -8.88 -1.66
CA SER A 109 1.41 -8.38 -2.95
C SER A 109 0.70 -9.05 -4.12
N TYR A 110 0.27 -8.25 -5.10
CA TYR A 110 -0.38 -8.68 -6.34
C TYR A 110 0.38 -8.17 -7.55
N ASN A 111 0.56 -9.01 -8.57
CA ASN A 111 1.07 -8.54 -9.87
C ASN A 111 0.02 -7.68 -10.55
N ILE A 112 0.47 -6.58 -11.11
CA ILE A 112 -0.36 -5.66 -11.90
C ILE A 112 0.38 -5.29 -13.19
N THR A 113 -0.31 -4.67 -14.12
CA THR A 113 0.33 -4.08 -15.31
C THR A 113 0.90 -2.70 -14.98
N THR A 114 1.81 -2.22 -15.82
CA THR A 114 2.32 -0.84 -15.73
C THR A 114 1.18 0.17 -15.81
N GLU A 115 0.22 -0.05 -16.70
CA GLU A 115 -0.96 0.81 -16.85
C GLU A 115 -1.80 0.85 -15.57
N GLN A 116 -1.99 -0.29 -14.89
CA GLN A 116 -2.68 -0.34 -13.60
C GLN A 116 -1.91 0.43 -12.52
N ALA A 117 -0.58 0.30 -12.47
CA ALA A 117 0.23 1.08 -11.54
C ALA A 117 0.10 2.59 -11.78
N GLU A 118 0.17 3.02 -13.04
CA GLU A 118 0.01 4.44 -13.42
C GLU A 118 -1.38 4.97 -13.05
N LYS A 119 -2.43 4.17 -13.22
CA LYS A 119 -3.78 4.54 -12.75
C LYS A 119 -3.84 4.72 -11.23
N VAL A 120 -3.13 3.90 -10.45
CA VAL A 120 -3.06 4.08 -8.99
C VAL A 120 -2.30 5.36 -8.64
N PHE A 121 -1.17 5.64 -9.29
CA PHE A 121 -0.44 6.90 -9.11
C PHE A 121 -1.31 8.11 -9.43
N ALA A 122 -2.04 8.07 -10.55
CA ALA A 122 -2.97 9.14 -10.96
C ALA A 122 -4.13 9.31 -9.95
N HIS A 123 -4.66 8.21 -9.41
CA HIS A 123 -5.70 8.24 -8.38
C HIS A 123 -5.24 9.03 -7.14
N TYR A 124 -4.08 8.70 -6.58
CA TYR A 124 -3.56 9.43 -5.42
C TYR A 124 -3.12 10.85 -5.76
N SER A 125 -2.59 11.09 -6.95
CA SER A 125 -2.28 12.44 -7.42
C SER A 125 -3.53 13.32 -7.47
N SER A 126 -4.67 12.78 -7.89
CA SER A 126 -5.94 13.52 -7.88
C SER A 126 -6.43 13.86 -6.47
N ILE A 127 -6.22 12.96 -5.50
CA ILE A 127 -6.53 13.21 -4.08
C ILE A 127 -5.64 14.33 -3.53
N ILE A 128 -4.36 14.32 -3.89
CA ILE A 128 -3.36 15.29 -3.43
C ILE A 128 -3.57 16.67 -4.07
N ALA A 129 -4.08 16.75 -5.30
CA ALA A 129 -4.24 18.01 -6.03
C ALA A 129 -5.07 19.06 -5.28
N GLY A 130 -6.03 18.62 -4.44
CA GLY A 130 -6.82 19.52 -3.59
C GLY A 130 -6.31 19.66 -2.15
N ALA A 131 -5.14 19.10 -1.83
CA ALA A 131 -4.61 19.03 -0.47
C ALA A 131 -3.60 20.14 -0.17
N THR A 132 -3.42 20.45 1.10
CA THR A 132 -2.38 21.38 1.56
C THR A 132 -1.11 20.59 1.88
N LYS A 133 -0.02 20.84 1.13
CA LYS A 133 1.29 20.24 1.43
C LYS A 133 1.81 20.77 2.76
N ARG A 134 2.31 19.84 3.59
CA ARG A 134 2.90 20.13 4.92
C ARG A 134 4.38 19.76 4.92
N ARG A 135 5.11 20.32 5.88
CA ARG A 135 6.49 19.89 6.12
C ARG A 135 6.47 18.50 6.75
N SER A 136 7.03 17.53 6.04
CA SER A 136 7.23 16.20 6.61
C SER A 136 8.35 16.22 7.66
N LYS A 137 8.19 15.38 8.69
CA LYS A 137 9.24 15.09 9.67
C LYS A 137 10.18 13.97 9.21
N HIS A 138 9.85 13.29 8.13
CA HIS A 138 10.58 12.15 7.59
C HIS A 138 11.17 12.49 6.21
N PRO A 139 12.48 12.31 5.99
CA PRO A 139 13.16 12.77 4.77
C PRO A 139 12.65 12.05 3.50
N ASN A 140 12.17 10.80 3.64
CA ASN A 140 11.70 9.98 2.53
C ASN A 140 10.18 9.99 2.39
N SER A 141 9.51 11.03 2.88
CA SER A 141 8.07 11.18 2.74
C SER A 141 7.65 12.63 2.51
N GLU A 142 6.54 12.78 1.83
CA GLU A 142 5.79 14.02 1.72
C GLU A 142 4.49 13.90 2.51
N GLU A 143 4.04 14.99 3.14
CA GLU A 143 2.80 15.02 3.90
C GLU A 143 1.79 15.99 3.26
N TYR A 144 0.55 15.54 3.15
CA TYR A 144 -0.56 16.29 2.57
C TYR A 144 -1.76 16.26 3.49
N LYS A 145 -2.20 17.43 3.97
CA LYS A 145 -3.48 17.55 4.66
C LYS A 145 -4.59 17.55 3.62
N LEU A 146 -5.40 16.52 3.65
CA LEU A 146 -6.53 16.38 2.74
C LEU A 146 -7.67 17.33 3.14
N ALA A 147 -8.54 17.64 2.17
CA ALA A 147 -9.75 18.45 2.42
C ALA A 147 -10.74 17.72 3.35
N GLN A 148 -10.77 16.38 3.26
CA GLN A 148 -11.60 15.55 4.13
C GLN A 148 -10.79 15.11 5.33
N ASP A 149 -11.33 15.34 6.53
CA ASP A 149 -10.72 14.88 7.77
C ASP A 149 -10.78 13.35 7.90
N TYR A 150 -9.90 12.82 8.75
CA TYR A 150 -9.91 11.42 9.13
C TYR A 150 -11.14 11.14 9.99
N HIS A 151 -11.85 10.06 9.66
CA HIS A 151 -12.97 9.54 10.42
C HIS A 151 -12.86 8.03 10.53
N GLY A 152 -12.80 7.50 11.74
CA GLY A 152 -12.46 6.11 12.01
C GLY A 152 -13.30 5.04 11.28
N ILE A 153 -14.51 5.38 10.85
CA ILE A 153 -15.43 4.46 10.18
C ILE A 153 -15.51 4.70 8.67
N SER A 154 -15.57 5.96 8.24
CA SER A 154 -15.93 6.29 6.85
C SER A 154 -14.76 6.76 5.98
N ASN A 155 -13.72 7.34 6.58
CA ASN A 155 -12.57 7.90 5.89
C ASN A 155 -11.28 7.64 6.69
N ASN A 156 -10.76 6.44 6.63
CA ASN A 156 -9.63 5.99 7.43
C ASN A 156 -8.55 5.30 6.58
N CYS A 157 -7.52 4.77 7.23
CA CYS A 157 -6.41 4.08 6.56
C CYS A 157 -6.88 2.90 5.70
N ALA A 158 -7.84 2.10 6.17
CA ALA A 158 -8.35 0.95 5.42
C ALA A 158 -9.14 1.39 4.18
N THR A 159 -10.07 2.35 4.34
CA THR A 159 -10.88 2.86 3.22
C THR A 159 -10.03 3.56 2.16
N MET A 160 -9.02 4.31 2.57
CA MET A 160 -8.07 4.99 1.67
C MET A 160 -7.19 3.98 0.92
N SER A 161 -6.63 2.99 1.60
CA SER A 161 -5.81 1.94 0.96
C SER A 161 -6.63 1.11 -0.03
N LEU A 162 -7.85 0.72 0.35
CA LEU A 162 -8.76 0.01 -0.55
C LEU A 162 -9.18 0.85 -1.75
N SER A 163 -9.28 2.17 -1.63
CA SER A 163 -9.62 3.03 -2.77
C SER A 163 -8.59 2.91 -3.90
N GLY A 164 -7.30 2.94 -3.56
CA GLY A 164 -6.23 2.72 -4.54
C GLY A 164 -6.14 1.27 -5.02
N ALA A 165 -6.35 0.30 -4.12
CA ALA A 165 -6.34 -1.12 -4.49
C ALA A 165 -7.43 -1.46 -5.52
N ARG A 166 -8.63 -0.88 -5.42
CA ARG A 166 -9.73 -1.05 -6.40
C ARG A 166 -9.36 -0.56 -7.80
N VAL A 167 -8.50 0.44 -7.91
CA VAL A 167 -8.04 0.95 -9.21
C VAL A 167 -7.17 -0.09 -9.92
N ALA A 168 -6.28 -0.76 -9.18
CA ALA A 168 -5.43 -1.82 -9.73
C ALA A 168 -6.17 -3.15 -9.88
N LEU A 169 -7.03 -3.49 -8.91
CA LEU A 169 -7.70 -4.78 -8.76
C LEU A 169 -9.22 -4.58 -8.59
N PRO A 170 -9.95 -4.32 -9.68
CA PRO A 170 -11.38 -4.00 -9.61
C PRO A 170 -12.21 -5.06 -8.89
N GLY A 171 -12.87 -4.65 -7.82
CA GLY A 171 -13.70 -5.53 -6.98
C GLY A 171 -12.90 -6.46 -6.07
N ILE A 172 -11.69 -6.09 -5.67
CA ILE A 172 -10.90 -6.82 -4.65
C ILE A 172 -11.65 -6.95 -3.33
N ASP A 173 -12.53 -6.03 -3.03
CA ASP A 173 -13.35 -5.99 -1.83
C ASP A 173 -14.86 -6.15 -2.10
N ALA A 174 -15.23 -6.77 -3.22
CA ALA A 174 -16.64 -6.96 -3.58
C ALA A 174 -17.44 -7.73 -2.51
N ASN A 175 -16.81 -8.67 -1.81
CA ASN A 175 -17.41 -9.47 -0.75
C ASN A 175 -17.11 -8.93 0.65
N SER A 176 -16.65 -7.69 0.77
CA SER A 176 -16.19 -7.10 2.05
C SER A 176 -17.27 -7.08 3.13
N SER A 177 -18.55 -7.04 2.77
CA SER A 177 -19.65 -7.09 3.74
C SER A 177 -19.67 -8.36 4.60
N ALA A 178 -19.20 -9.49 4.06
CA ALA A 178 -19.12 -10.74 4.80
C ALA A 178 -18.03 -10.72 5.89
N TYR A 179 -17.07 -9.84 5.78
CA TYR A 179 -15.93 -9.71 6.70
C TYR A 179 -16.04 -8.51 7.63
N ASN A 180 -16.94 -7.58 7.36
CA ASN A 180 -17.09 -6.32 8.09
C ASN A 180 -17.79 -6.51 9.43
N VAL A 181 -17.08 -7.07 10.41
CA VAL A 181 -17.61 -7.43 11.74
C VAL A 181 -16.98 -6.62 12.89
N GLY A 182 -16.05 -5.72 12.58
CA GLY A 182 -15.37 -4.87 13.57
C GLY A 182 -14.38 -5.65 14.43
N ASN A 183 -13.56 -6.51 13.83
CA ASN A 183 -12.47 -7.17 14.53
C ASN A 183 -11.49 -6.13 15.08
N GLY A 184 -11.07 -6.30 16.35
CA GLY A 184 -10.22 -5.35 17.06
C GLY A 184 -10.99 -4.24 17.79
N MET A 185 -12.31 -4.13 17.63
CA MET A 185 -13.15 -3.19 18.36
C MET A 185 -13.72 -3.81 19.62
N GLY A 186 -13.76 -3.03 20.71
CA GLY A 186 -14.52 -3.37 21.92
C GLY A 186 -16.03 -3.26 21.72
N ASN A 187 -16.82 -3.81 22.67
CA ASN A 187 -18.28 -3.80 22.57
C ASN A 187 -18.87 -2.37 22.54
N LEU A 188 -18.34 -1.45 23.34
CA LEU A 188 -18.81 -0.05 23.38
C LEU A 188 -18.52 0.66 22.07
N GLU A 189 -17.38 0.39 21.45
CA GLU A 189 -16.99 0.96 20.15
C GLU A 189 -17.87 0.43 19.02
N LYS A 190 -18.27 -0.86 19.07
CA LYS A 190 -19.23 -1.44 18.13
C LYS A 190 -20.62 -0.80 18.29
N VAL A 191 -21.03 -0.47 19.50
CA VAL A 191 -22.28 0.26 19.75
C VAL A 191 -22.18 1.68 19.19
N ALA A 192 -21.06 2.38 19.42
CA ALA A 192 -20.82 3.71 18.88
C ALA A 192 -20.81 3.70 17.33
N ALA A 193 -20.15 2.71 16.71
CA ALA A 193 -20.13 2.56 15.26
C ALA A 193 -21.53 2.39 14.65
N ARG A 194 -22.44 1.68 15.33
CA ARG A 194 -23.85 1.62 14.95
C ARG A 194 -24.57 2.95 15.14
N GLY A 195 -24.29 3.65 16.24
CA GLY A 195 -24.89 4.93 16.55
C GLY A 195 -24.63 5.99 15.46
N THR A 196 -23.42 6.03 14.92
CA THR A 196 -23.07 6.93 13.81
C THR A 196 -23.74 6.58 12.47
N ASN A 197 -24.36 5.41 12.37
CA ASN A 197 -25.05 4.90 11.18
C ASN A 197 -26.54 4.57 11.47
N PHE A 198 -27.22 5.40 12.22
CA PHE A 198 -28.65 5.24 12.56
C PHE A 198 -29.04 3.87 13.13
N GLY A 199 -28.16 3.27 13.92
CA GLY A 199 -28.36 1.94 14.54
C GLY A 199 -27.93 0.77 13.65
N ALA A 200 -27.67 0.98 12.37
CA ALA A 200 -27.18 -0.05 11.47
C ALA A 200 -25.63 -0.18 11.54
N TRP A 201 -25.11 -1.34 11.21
CA TRP A 201 -23.67 -1.54 11.04
C TRP A 201 -23.18 -0.80 9.78
N PRO A 202 -21.97 -0.19 9.79
CA PRO A 202 -21.40 0.46 8.61
C PRO A 202 -21.34 -0.48 7.40
N SER A 203 -21.79 -0.04 6.25
CA SER A 203 -21.88 -0.88 5.04
C SER A 203 -20.52 -1.18 4.40
N LYS A 204 -19.55 -0.29 4.60
CA LYS A 204 -18.20 -0.44 4.04
C LYS A 204 -17.27 -1.03 5.10
N ILE A 205 -16.40 -1.94 4.69
CA ILE A 205 -15.32 -2.46 5.53
C ILE A 205 -14.35 -1.33 5.89
N PHE A 206 -14.04 -1.19 7.17
CA PHE A 206 -13.24 -0.07 7.68
C PHE A 206 -12.17 -0.49 8.70
N MET A 207 -12.23 -1.73 9.22
CA MET A 207 -11.24 -2.21 10.18
C MET A 207 -10.10 -2.94 9.48
N PRO A 208 -8.81 -2.61 9.75
CA PRO A 208 -7.67 -3.33 9.19
C PRO A 208 -7.72 -4.84 9.42
N ALA A 209 -8.14 -5.29 10.61
CA ALA A 209 -8.26 -6.72 10.91
C ALA A 209 -9.34 -7.43 10.08
N ASP A 210 -10.43 -6.76 9.75
CA ASP A 210 -11.46 -7.29 8.86
C ASP A 210 -10.94 -7.39 7.42
N VAL A 211 -10.21 -6.36 6.97
CA VAL A 211 -9.56 -6.39 5.64
C VAL A 211 -8.53 -7.52 5.57
N GLN A 212 -7.73 -7.73 6.62
CA GLN A 212 -6.78 -8.84 6.66
C GLN A 212 -7.51 -10.18 6.50
N ALA A 213 -8.57 -10.42 7.26
CA ALA A 213 -9.36 -11.66 7.18
C ALA A 213 -9.94 -11.87 5.77
N MET A 214 -10.40 -10.80 5.12
CA MET A 214 -10.86 -10.83 3.73
C MET A 214 -9.72 -11.21 2.78
N LEU A 215 -8.56 -10.56 2.85
CA LEU A 215 -7.44 -10.81 1.94
C LEU A 215 -6.84 -12.23 2.11
N GLU A 216 -6.95 -12.82 3.30
CA GLU A 216 -6.48 -14.19 3.57
C GLU A 216 -7.41 -15.27 3.01
N THR A 217 -8.68 -14.96 2.82
CA THR A 217 -9.71 -15.97 2.49
C THR A 217 -10.37 -15.77 1.14
N GLU A 218 -10.39 -14.53 0.63
CA GLU A 218 -11.01 -14.20 -0.66
C GLU A 218 -10.22 -14.80 -1.83
N LYS A 219 -10.94 -15.43 -2.78
CA LYS A 219 -10.34 -16.18 -3.88
C LYS A 219 -10.29 -15.44 -5.21
N LYS A 220 -10.96 -14.30 -5.32
CA LYS A 220 -11.02 -13.54 -6.59
C LYS A 220 -9.64 -13.05 -7.00
N TYR A 221 -8.86 -12.57 -6.05
CA TYR A 221 -7.48 -12.17 -6.25
C TYR A 221 -6.59 -12.94 -5.26
N VAL A 222 -5.74 -13.82 -5.79
CA VAL A 222 -4.77 -14.53 -4.97
C VAL A 222 -3.47 -13.70 -4.95
N PRO A 223 -2.97 -13.31 -3.77
CA PRO A 223 -1.72 -12.60 -3.70
C PRO A 223 -0.57 -13.46 -4.25
N LYS A 224 0.30 -12.86 -5.05
CA LYS A 224 1.53 -13.51 -5.52
C LYS A 224 2.44 -13.88 -4.35
N LYS A 225 2.44 -13.04 -3.32
CA LYS A 225 3.27 -13.18 -2.13
C LYS A 225 2.55 -12.59 -0.93
N VAL A 226 2.69 -13.25 0.20
CA VAL A 226 2.35 -12.69 1.52
C VAL A 226 3.61 -12.64 2.34
N GLU A 227 3.99 -11.45 2.80
CA GLU A 227 5.16 -11.23 3.67
C GLU A 227 4.74 -10.74 5.04
N VAL A 228 5.58 -11.04 6.02
CA VAL A 228 5.41 -10.53 7.39
C VAL A 228 6.62 -9.67 7.72
N TYR A 229 6.37 -8.41 7.99
CA TYR A 229 7.36 -7.42 8.39
C TYR A 229 7.25 -7.16 9.89
N GLY A 230 8.42 -7.13 10.57
CA GLY A 230 8.47 -6.94 12.02
C GLY A 230 8.36 -8.24 12.80
N LYS A 231 8.61 -8.14 14.10
CA LYS A 231 8.67 -9.31 15.02
C LYS A 231 7.39 -9.49 15.85
N GLY A 232 6.45 -8.56 15.76
CA GLY A 232 5.25 -8.55 16.60
C GLY A 232 5.52 -8.09 18.04
N LEU A 233 4.44 -8.01 18.79
CA LEU A 233 4.51 -7.83 20.26
C LEU A 233 5.11 -9.10 20.87
N LYS A 234 6.17 -8.95 21.65
CA LYS A 234 6.66 -10.00 22.55
C LYS A 234 5.86 -10.01 23.83
#